data_5a29d40d2240f3b04c0f4e9a54fccdf9
#
_entry.id   5a29d40d2240f3b04c0f4e9a54fccdf9
#
_cell.length_a   1.000
_cell.length_b   1.000
_cell.length_c   1.000
_cell.angle_alpha   90.00
_cell.angle_beta   90.00
_cell.angle_gamma   90.00
#
_symmetry.space_group_name_H-M   'P 1'
#
loop_
_entity.id
_entity.type
_entity.pdbx_description
1 polymer ?
#
loop_
_entity_poly.entity_id
_entity_poly.type
_entity_poly.pdbx_seq_one_letter_code
_entity_poly.pdbx_strand_id
1 'polypeptide(L)'
;SSWTRRRLLGAALLPWSASASAWSAPALRLGGMVWQPSRRTVLPRGDWARLGIRSLLVQWTAVDNLSFMADAGLPLQPPRLPDWDRIAREPWAQEVILGLAGLHAEAAARGALPALVAQSRALCLAAAPWPLRVRGWYFPVEIDPGWQPPPELPELLNQLPRPLWVSAYDSANLGPRALLTWIERWLPTHVGVLFQDGVGVHARVPSVARDYLRQLSARLGRARVQVIAEAFRPAPGGGFRSATAAEFLPQLEAYQDW
;
A
#
# COMPACT_ATOMS: atom_id res chain seq x y z
N SER A 1 4.38 50.22 4.60
CA SER A 1 5.48 51.13 5.01
C SER A 1 6.08 50.73 6.34
N SER A 2 7.32 50.55 6.22
CA SER A 2 8.50 50.85 7.05
C SER A 2 8.84 49.89 8.18
N TRP A 3 9.92 49.29 7.93
CA TRP A 3 10.92 48.67 8.75
C TRP A 3 11.56 49.62 9.75
N THR A 4 11.94 49.12 10.94
CA THR A 4 13.08 49.64 11.67
C THR A 4 13.83 48.55 12.45
N ARG A 5 15.11 48.42 12.13
CA ARG A 5 16.14 47.62 12.83
C ARG A 5 16.44 48.21 14.17
N ARG A 6 16.72 47.38 15.19
CA ARG A 6 17.62 47.77 16.28
C ARG A 6 18.57 46.63 16.64
N ARG A 7 19.87 46.97 16.54
CA ARG A 7 21.01 46.21 17.09
C ARG A 7 21.11 46.46 18.59
N LEU A 8 21.59 45.45 19.34
CA LEU A 8 22.46 45.68 20.52
C LEU A 8 23.01 44.30 20.98
N LEU A 9 24.33 44.16 20.84
CA LEU A 9 25.38 44.01 21.86
C LEU A 9 25.37 42.72 22.72
N GLY A 10 26.36 42.00 22.54
CA GLY A 10 27.20 40.99 23.10
C GLY A 10 27.13 40.74 24.62
N ALA A 11 27.10 39.43 24.91
CA ALA A 11 27.67 38.87 26.11
C ALA A 11 28.28 37.52 25.77
N ALA A 12 29.55 37.40 25.96
CA ALA A 12 30.33 36.17 25.84
C ALA A 12 29.91 35.23 26.96
N LEU A 13 29.44 34.05 26.62
CA LEU A 13 29.29 32.94 27.53
C LEU A 13 30.06 31.73 26.99
N LEU A 14 30.90 31.20 27.86
CA LEU A 14 31.80 30.06 27.69
C LEU A 14 31.10 28.81 27.11
N PRO A 15 31.80 27.97 26.34
CA PRO A 15 31.20 26.76 25.78
C PRO A 15 31.07 25.70 26.87
N TRP A 16 29.87 25.43 27.31
CA TRP A 16 29.56 24.14 27.90
C TRP A 16 29.51 23.11 26.79
N SER A 17 30.59 22.32 26.70
CA SER A 17 30.63 21.11 25.91
C SER A 17 29.70 20.07 26.55
N ALA A 18 28.43 20.22 26.35
CA ALA A 18 27.49 19.11 26.51
C ALA A 18 27.68 18.22 25.29
N SER A 19 28.39 17.12 25.45
CA SER A 19 28.34 15.99 24.54
C SER A 19 26.90 15.49 24.54
N ALA A 20 26.05 16.10 23.72
CA ALA A 20 24.78 15.55 23.36
C ALA A 20 25.11 14.29 22.55
N SER A 21 25.09 13.14 23.20
CA SER A 21 24.91 11.87 22.55
C SER A 21 23.64 12.03 21.73
N ALA A 22 23.80 12.32 20.44
CA ALA A 22 22.68 12.30 19.51
C ALA A 22 22.18 10.86 19.49
N TRP A 23 21.17 10.59 20.26
CA TRP A 23 20.31 9.43 20.05
C TRP A 23 19.69 9.68 18.68
N SER A 24 20.35 9.18 17.63
CA SER A 24 19.70 9.09 16.34
C SER A 24 18.58 8.06 16.52
N ALA A 25 17.36 8.55 16.67
CA ALA A 25 16.19 7.70 16.54
C ALA A 25 16.37 6.87 15.26
N PRO A 26 16.11 5.57 15.28
CA PRO A 26 16.23 4.77 14.08
C PRO A 26 15.42 5.45 12.98
N ALA A 27 16.08 5.77 11.87
CA ALA A 27 15.44 6.49 10.78
C ALA A 27 14.26 5.65 10.31
N LEU A 28 13.07 6.18 10.46
CA LEU A 28 11.83 5.55 9.99
C LEU A 28 11.99 5.25 8.50
N ARG A 29 11.94 3.99 8.12
CA ARG A 29 12.11 3.55 6.75
C ARG A 29 10.81 3.01 6.22
N LEU A 30 10.25 3.68 5.22
CA LEU A 30 9.15 3.16 4.43
C LEU A 30 9.72 2.27 3.34
N GLY A 31 9.36 0.98 3.34
CA GLY A 31 9.82 0.01 2.34
C GLY A 31 9.22 0.27 0.95
N GLY A 32 7.97 0.69 0.91
CA GLY A 32 7.24 0.91 -0.33
C GLY A 32 6.10 1.90 -0.19
N MET A 33 5.46 2.16 -1.32
CA MET A 33 4.24 2.96 -1.41
C MET A 33 3.21 2.27 -2.29
N VAL A 34 1.94 2.55 -2.05
CA VAL A 34 0.82 2.13 -2.91
C VAL A 34 0.44 3.29 -3.82
N TRP A 35 0.36 3.02 -5.10
CA TRP A 35 -0.18 3.94 -6.08
C TRP A 35 -1.43 3.35 -6.72
N GLN A 36 -2.51 4.12 -6.68
CA GLN A 36 -3.78 3.77 -7.28
C GLN A 36 -3.94 4.54 -8.60
N PRO A 37 -3.68 3.90 -9.76
CA PRO A 37 -3.93 4.51 -11.05
C PRO A 37 -5.40 4.87 -11.23
N SER A 38 -5.65 6.06 -11.77
CA SER A 38 -6.98 6.53 -12.14
C SER A 38 -6.91 7.33 -13.44
N ARG A 39 -8.06 7.64 -14.04
CA ARG A 39 -8.11 8.50 -15.22
C ARG A 39 -7.40 9.85 -15.00
N ARG A 40 -7.32 10.33 -13.77
CA ARG A 40 -6.71 11.61 -13.40
C ARG A 40 -5.27 11.48 -12.91
N THR A 41 -4.89 10.32 -12.37
CA THR A 41 -3.59 10.09 -11.73
C THR A 41 -2.83 8.95 -12.40
N VAL A 42 -2.45 9.15 -13.65
CA VAL A 42 -1.67 8.18 -14.45
C VAL A 42 -0.15 8.43 -14.38
N LEU A 43 0.29 9.54 -13.81
CA LEU A 43 1.70 9.92 -13.72
C LEU A 43 2.08 10.20 -12.26
N PRO A 44 2.38 9.16 -11.46
CA PRO A 44 2.83 9.36 -10.09
C PRO A 44 4.16 10.14 -10.10
N ARG A 45 4.25 11.17 -9.26
CA ARG A 45 5.43 12.03 -9.11
C ARG A 45 5.64 12.37 -7.66
N GLY A 46 6.87 12.29 -7.20
CA GLY A 46 7.27 12.65 -5.84
C GLY A 46 8.69 12.23 -5.55
N ASP A 47 9.29 12.86 -4.53
CA ASP A 47 10.64 12.54 -4.07
C ASP A 47 10.59 11.51 -2.92
N TRP A 48 9.81 10.45 -3.13
CA TRP A 48 9.55 9.44 -2.11
C TRP A 48 10.78 8.59 -1.75
N ALA A 49 11.77 8.56 -2.63
CA ALA A 49 13.05 7.91 -2.33
C ALA A 49 13.75 8.51 -1.11
N ARG A 50 13.51 9.80 -0.79
CA ARG A 50 14.02 10.46 0.43
C ARG A 50 13.43 9.87 1.71
N LEU A 51 12.25 9.24 1.63
CA LEU A 51 11.62 8.52 2.74
C LEU A 51 12.11 7.07 2.86
N GLY A 52 13.07 6.67 2.04
CA GLY A 52 13.57 5.29 2.00
C GLY A 52 12.80 4.37 1.07
N ILE A 53 11.74 4.85 0.42
CA ILE A 53 10.89 4.05 -0.48
C ILE A 53 11.70 3.55 -1.68
N ARG A 54 11.61 2.25 -1.94
CA ARG A 54 12.25 1.55 -3.06
C ARG A 54 11.28 0.67 -3.84
N SER A 55 10.15 0.34 -3.24
CA SER A 55 9.15 -0.55 -3.83
C SER A 55 7.85 0.20 -4.13
N LEU A 56 7.27 -0.08 -5.27
CA LEU A 56 5.98 0.43 -5.70
C LEU A 56 4.98 -0.72 -5.77
N LEU A 57 3.86 -0.59 -5.06
CA LEU A 57 2.69 -1.41 -5.31
C LEU A 57 1.75 -0.62 -6.22
N VAL A 58 1.51 -1.11 -7.41
CA VAL A 58 0.47 -0.60 -8.32
C VAL A 58 -0.84 -1.28 -7.93
N GLN A 59 -1.85 -0.51 -7.54
CA GLN A 59 -3.12 -1.06 -7.03
C GLN A 59 -3.81 -2.00 -8.03
N TRP A 60 -3.80 -1.62 -9.32
CA TRP A 60 -4.33 -2.40 -10.45
C TRP A 60 -3.74 -1.92 -11.76
N THR A 61 -3.70 -2.81 -12.74
CA THR A 61 -3.42 -2.48 -14.14
C THR A 61 -4.69 -2.43 -14.98
N ALA A 62 -5.79 -2.97 -14.46
CA ALA A 62 -7.12 -2.84 -15.01
C ALA A 62 -8.18 -2.73 -13.90
N VAL A 63 -9.16 -1.86 -14.08
CA VAL A 63 -10.26 -1.68 -13.13
C VAL A 63 -11.53 -1.24 -13.88
N ASP A 64 -12.68 -1.86 -13.57
CA ASP A 64 -13.98 -1.55 -14.21
C ASP A 64 -13.90 -1.46 -15.75
N ASN A 65 -13.25 -2.41 -16.40
CA ASN A 65 -13.00 -2.42 -17.85
C ASN A 65 -12.07 -1.31 -18.39
N LEU A 66 -11.46 -0.51 -17.51
CA LEU A 66 -10.45 0.48 -17.86
C LEU A 66 -9.06 -0.15 -17.72
N SER A 67 -8.29 -0.20 -18.80
CA SER A 67 -6.90 -0.66 -18.76
C SER A 67 -5.92 0.50 -18.70
N PHE A 68 -4.91 0.37 -17.83
CA PHE A 68 -3.73 1.24 -17.78
C PHE A 68 -2.55 0.65 -18.58
N MET A 69 -2.78 -0.44 -19.29
CA MET A 69 -1.84 -1.09 -20.19
C MET A 69 -2.30 -0.94 -21.64
N ALA A 70 -1.35 -0.74 -22.55
CA ALA A 70 -1.65 -0.87 -23.97
C ALA A 70 -2.01 -2.32 -24.29
N ASP A 71 -2.88 -2.50 -25.28
CA ASP A 71 -3.20 -3.82 -25.88
C ASP A 71 -3.68 -4.90 -24.90
N ALA A 72 -4.26 -4.49 -23.79
CA ALA A 72 -4.77 -5.42 -22.76
C ALA A 72 -6.15 -6.03 -23.09
N GLY A 73 -6.68 -5.80 -24.28
CA GLY A 73 -7.97 -6.35 -24.71
C GLY A 73 -9.19 -5.77 -24.00
N LEU A 74 -9.03 -4.65 -23.28
CA LEU A 74 -10.11 -3.96 -22.58
C LEU A 74 -10.65 -2.77 -23.38
N PRO A 75 -11.96 -2.48 -23.29
CA PRO A 75 -12.59 -1.49 -24.15
C PRO A 75 -12.22 -0.04 -23.80
N LEU A 76 -11.82 0.22 -22.57
CA LEU A 76 -11.56 1.58 -22.10
C LEU A 76 -10.09 1.78 -21.76
N GLN A 77 -9.57 2.95 -22.10
CA GLN A 77 -8.25 3.43 -21.67
C GLN A 77 -8.38 4.87 -21.15
N PRO A 78 -7.51 5.30 -20.23
CA PRO A 78 -7.46 6.71 -19.87
C PRO A 78 -6.99 7.54 -21.08
N PRO A 79 -7.26 8.85 -21.10
CA PRO A 79 -6.79 9.74 -22.17
C PRO A 79 -5.27 9.70 -22.39
N ARG A 80 -4.53 9.34 -21.35
CA ARG A 80 -3.09 9.11 -21.37
C ARG A 80 -2.80 7.87 -20.52
N LEU A 81 -2.05 6.93 -21.06
CA LEU A 81 -1.52 5.80 -20.30
C LEU A 81 -0.38 6.25 -19.36
N PRO A 82 -0.13 5.51 -18.27
CA PRO A 82 1.08 5.69 -17.47
C PRO A 82 2.34 5.59 -18.34
N ASP A 83 3.29 6.45 -18.06
CA ASP A 83 4.63 6.36 -18.65
C ASP A 83 5.44 5.33 -17.86
N TRP A 84 5.28 4.06 -18.23
CA TRP A 84 5.91 2.94 -17.52
C TRP A 84 7.43 2.97 -17.62
N ASP A 85 8.00 3.44 -18.74
CA ASP A 85 9.44 3.62 -18.91
C ASP A 85 10.00 4.67 -17.94
N ARG A 86 9.28 5.77 -17.74
CA ARG A 86 9.65 6.77 -16.75
C ARG A 86 9.56 6.20 -15.32
N ILE A 87 8.45 5.53 -15.00
CA ILE A 87 8.24 4.92 -13.67
C ILE A 87 9.36 3.92 -13.37
N ALA A 88 9.77 3.10 -14.35
CA ALA A 88 10.85 2.13 -14.19
C ALA A 88 12.21 2.75 -13.86
N ARG A 89 12.42 4.03 -14.21
CA ARG A 89 13.66 4.77 -13.90
C ARG A 89 13.63 5.50 -12.56
N GLU A 90 12.47 5.55 -11.91
CA GLU A 90 12.32 6.25 -10.63
C GLU A 90 12.99 5.48 -9.48
N PRO A 91 13.75 6.13 -8.63
CA PRO A 91 14.47 5.47 -7.54
C PRO A 91 13.55 4.87 -6.47
N TRP A 92 12.28 5.28 -6.43
CA TRP A 92 11.26 4.75 -5.54
C TRP A 92 10.46 3.56 -6.14
N ALA A 93 10.72 3.20 -7.40
CA ALA A 93 10.08 2.07 -8.10
C ALA A 93 11.11 1.03 -8.58
N GLN A 94 12.17 0.81 -7.82
CA GLN A 94 13.21 -0.18 -8.14
C GLN A 94 12.67 -1.60 -8.17
N GLU A 95 11.65 -1.87 -7.39
CA GLU A 95 10.91 -3.13 -7.37
C GLU A 95 9.42 -2.82 -7.41
N VAL A 96 8.68 -3.61 -8.17
CA VAL A 96 7.25 -3.39 -8.36
C VAL A 96 6.47 -4.64 -8.01
N ILE A 97 5.43 -4.46 -7.18
CA ILE A 97 4.34 -5.42 -7.05
C ILE A 97 3.23 -4.90 -7.95
N LEU A 98 2.91 -5.67 -8.99
CA LEU A 98 2.01 -5.21 -10.03
C LEU A 98 0.58 -5.68 -9.77
N GLY A 99 -0.34 -4.73 -9.64
CA GLY A 99 -1.76 -5.00 -9.46
C GLY A 99 -2.40 -5.56 -10.72
N LEU A 100 -3.23 -6.54 -10.53
CA LEU A 100 -3.97 -7.26 -11.56
C LEU A 100 -5.32 -6.60 -11.85
N ALA A 101 -6.29 -7.35 -12.35
CA ALA A 101 -7.64 -6.86 -12.61
C ALA A 101 -8.47 -6.73 -11.33
N GLY A 102 -9.22 -5.65 -11.21
CA GLY A 102 -10.11 -5.39 -10.09
C GLY A 102 -11.36 -4.62 -10.47
N LEU A 103 -12.21 -4.38 -9.49
CA LEU A 103 -13.36 -3.49 -9.56
C LEU A 103 -13.30 -2.51 -8.39
N HIS A 104 -13.78 -1.28 -8.61
CA HIS A 104 -13.84 -0.27 -7.53
C HIS A 104 -14.80 -0.68 -6.41
N ALA A 105 -15.92 -1.32 -6.78
CA ALA A 105 -16.89 -1.81 -5.81
C ALA A 105 -16.49 -3.18 -5.29
N GLU A 106 -16.02 -3.25 -4.03
CA GLU A 106 -15.50 -4.47 -3.43
C GLU A 106 -16.50 -5.63 -3.47
N ALA A 107 -17.79 -5.37 -3.18
CA ALA A 107 -18.83 -6.39 -3.26
C ALA A 107 -18.97 -6.97 -4.68
N ALA A 108 -18.83 -6.13 -5.72
CA ALA A 108 -18.85 -6.58 -7.10
C ALA A 108 -17.59 -7.40 -7.43
N ALA A 109 -16.42 -6.98 -6.94
CA ALA A 109 -15.17 -7.72 -7.12
C ALA A 109 -15.25 -9.12 -6.52
N ARG A 110 -15.77 -9.24 -5.30
CA ARG A 110 -16.01 -10.53 -4.62
C ARG A 110 -17.02 -11.43 -5.35
N GLY A 111 -17.99 -10.84 -6.06
CA GLY A 111 -18.96 -11.57 -6.91
C GLY A 111 -18.42 -11.97 -8.28
N ALA A 112 -17.28 -11.41 -8.73
CA ALA A 112 -16.75 -11.59 -10.07
C ALA A 112 -15.39 -12.31 -10.12
N LEU A 113 -15.02 -13.05 -9.07
CA LEU A 113 -13.70 -13.66 -8.91
C LEU A 113 -13.22 -14.47 -10.14
N PRO A 114 -14.02 -15.39 -10.75
CA PRO A 114 -13.56 -16.14 -11.90
C PRO A 114 -13.21 -15.25 -13.11
N ALA A 115 -14.02 -14.22 -13.35
CA ALA A 115 -13.79 -13.28 -14.44
C ALA A 115 -12.54 -12.42 -14.18
N LEU A 116 -12.36 -11.93 -12.95
CA LEU A 116 -11.19 -11.15 -12.55
C LEU A 116 -9.90 -11.99 -12.63
N VAL A 117 -9.95 -13.25 -12.25
CA VAL A 117 -8.81 -14.18 -12.37
C VAL A 117 -8.46 -14.41 -13.84
N ALA A 118 -9.45 -14.68 -14.69
CA ALA A 118 -9.23 -14.86 -16.13
C ALA A 118 -8.61 -13.61 -16.77
N GLN A 119 -9.15 -12.43 -16.47
CA GLN A 119 -8.61 -11.13 -16.93
C GLN A 119 -7.20 -10.87 -16.38
N SER A 120 -6.96 -11.17 -15.11
CA SER A 120 -5.64 -11.03 -14.47
C SER A 120 -4.58 -11.89 -15.17
N ARG A 121 -4.91 -13.10 -15.55
CA ARG A 121 -4.00 -13.98 -16.32
C ARG A 121 -3.67 -13.40 -17.69
N ALA A 122 -4.65 -12.84 -18.38
CA ALA A 122 -4.42 -12.16 -19.65
C ALA A 122 -3.51 -10.94 -19.49
N LEU A 123 -3.71 -10.13 -18.44
CA LEU A 123 -2.84 -8.99 -18.11
C LEU A 123 -1.40 -9.42 -17.83
N CYS A 124 -1.18 -10.54 -17.14
CA CYS A 124 0.17 -11.06 -16.89
C CYS A 124 0.91 -11.41 -18.20
N LEU A 125 0.21 -12.00 -19.16
CA LEU A 125 0.78 -12.31 -20.47
C LEU A 125 1.09 -11.04 -21.27
N ALA A 126 0.20 -10.04 -21.22
CA ALA A 126 0.42 -8.76 -21.88
C ALA A 126 1.54 -7.92 -21.20
N ALA A 127 1.80 -8.14 -19.91
CA ALA A 127 2.85 -7.45 -19.16
C ALA A 127 4.28 -7.90 -19.49
N ALA A 128 4.47 -8.95 -20.25
CA ALA A 128 5.78 -9.34 -20.72
C ALA A 128 6.00 -8.75 -22.14
N PRO A 129 7.04 -7.98 -22.43
CA PRO A 129 8.22 -7.56 -21.69
C PRO A 129 8.10 -6.10 -21.17
N TRP A 130 7.71 -5.95 -19.94
CA TRP A 130 7.57 -4.62 -19.34
C TRP A 130 8.92 -4.04 -18.91
N PRO A 131 9.05 -2.70 -18.91
CA PRO A 131 10.26 -2.05 -18.41
C PRO A 131 10.39 -2.17 -16.89
N LEU A 132 9.30 -2.50 -16.18
CA LEU A 132 9.25 -2.58 -14.72
C LEU A 132 9.91 -3.86 -14.21
N ARG A 133 10.66 -3.74 -13.11
CA ARG A 133 11.19 -4.89 -12.38
C ARG A 133 10.10 -5.48 -11.47
N VAL A 134 9.21 -6.28 -12.06
CA VAL A 134 8.11 -6.93 -11.34
C VAL A 134 8.67 -8.02 -10.41
N ARG A 135 8.43 -7.87 -9.11
CA ARG A 135 8.86 -8.79 -8.05
C ARG A 135 7.70 -9.60 -7.47
N GLY A 136 6.50 -9.22 -7.79
CA GLY A 136 5.30 -9.89 -7.33
C GLY A 136 4.05 -9.30 -7.97
N TRP A 137 2.94 -9.92 -7.65
CA TRP A 137 1.64 -9.60 -8.20
C TRP A 137 0.68 -9.31 -7.05
N TYR A 138 -0.23 -8.41 -7.27
CA TYR A 138 -1.26 -8.07 -6.31
C TYR A 138 -2.64 -8.30 -6.93
N PHE A 139 -3.45 -9.15 -6.30
CA PHE A 139 -4.84 -9.35 -6.72
C PHE A 139 -5.72 -8.40 -5.92
N PRO A 140 -6.32 -7.38 -6.56
CA PRO A 140 -7.00 -6.30 -5.88
C PRO A 140 -8.43 -6.67 -5.47
N VAL A 141 -8.57 -7.77 -4.73
CA VAL A 141 -9.78 -8.16 -4.02
C VAL A 141 -9.43 -8.18 -2.55
N GLU A 142 -10.08 -7.32 -1.77
CA GLU A 142 -9.81 -7.16 -0.36
C GLU A 142 -10.44 -8.30 0.46
N ILE A 143 -9.62 -8.98 1.26
CA ILE A 143 -10.13 -9.95 2.21
C ILE A 143 -10.60 -9.26 3.48
N ASP A 144 -11.69 -9.78 4.05
CA ASP A 144 -12.30 -9.28 5.28
C ASP A 144 -12.80 -10.49 6.08
N PRO A 145 -12.56 -10.57 7.39
CA PRO A 145 -12.98 -11.71 8.20
C PRO A 145 -14.50 -11.90 8.24
N GLY A 146 -15.28 -10.86 7.93
CA GLY A 146 -16.73 -10.94 7.77
C GLY A 146 -17.19 -11.49 6.42
N TRP A 147 -16.29 -11.58 5.44
CA TRP A 147 -16.64 -12.11 4.12
C TRP A 147 -16.64 -13.64 4.12
N GLN A 148 -17.72 -14.21 3.57
CA GLN A 148 -17.84 -15.65 3.29
C GLN A 148 -17.52 -15.87 1.80
N PRO A 149 -16.28 -16.26 1.44
CA PRO A 149 -15.92 -16.46 0.05
C PRO A 149 -16.51 -17.74 -0.51
N PRO A 150 -16.61 -17.86 -1.85
CA PRO A 150 -16.94 -19.11 -2.48
C PRO A 150 -15.84 -20.16 -2.22
N PRO A 151 -16.20 -21.45 -2.12
CA PRO A 151 -15.22 -22.51 -1.80
C PRO A 151 -14.11 -22.65 -2.83
N GLU A 152 -14.28 -22.14 -4.04
CA GLU A 152 -13.29 -22.15 -5.13
C GLU A 152 -12.22 -21.07 -4.99
N LEU A 153 -12.30 -20.18 -4.00
CA LEU A 153 -11.34 -19.08 -3.84
C LEU A 153 -9.89 -19.57 -3.80
N PRO A 154 -9.49 -20.63 -3.07
CA PRO A 154 -8.11 -21.10 -3.09
C PRO A 154 -7.63 -21.54 -4.48
N GLU A 155 -8.46 -22.26 -5.23
CA GLU A 155 -8.15 -22.72 -6.58
C GLU A 155 -8.04 -21.55 -7.57
N LEU A 156 -8.88 -20.54 -7.42
CA LEU A 156 -8.82 -19.32 -8.22
C LEU A 156 -7.50 -18.56 -7.97
N LEU A 157 -7.11 -18.40 -6.70
CA LEU A 157 -5.84 -17.75 -6.36
C LEU A 157 -4.63 -18.56 -6.83
N ASN A 158 -4.71 -19.88 -6.84
CA ASN A 158 -3.64 -20.75 -7.37
C ASN A 158 -3.41 -20.61 -8.87
N GLN A 159 -4.36 -20.06 -9.63
CA GLN A 159 -4.21 -19.78 -11.07
C GLN A 159 -3.40 -18.50 -11.35
N LEU A 160 -3.20 -17.66 -10.34
CA LEU A 160 -2.49 -16.39 -10.49
C LEU A 160 -0.97 -16.60 -10.33
N PRO A 161 -0.16 -15.72 -10.92
CA PRO A 161 1.31 -15.83 -10.86
C PRO A 161 1.84 -15.58 -9.45
N ARG A 162 3.06 -16.06 -9.20
CA ARG A 162 3.73 -15.95 -7.90
C ARG A 162 4.99 -15.09 -7.99
N PRO A 163 5.41 -14.43 -6.91
CA PRO A 163 4.71 -14.28 -5.61
C PRO A 163 3.40 -13.48 -5.76
N LEU A 164 2.35 -13.91 -5.06
CA LEU A 164 1.04 -13.27 -5.06
C LEU A 164 0.74 -12.64 -3.71
N TRP A 165 0.15 -11.45 -3.73
CA TRP A 165 -0.28 -10.69 -2.58
C TRP A 165 -1.77 -10.34 -2.68
N VAL A 166 -2.44 -10.27 -1.54
CA VAL A 166 -3.79 -9.71 -1.38
C VAL A 166 -3.82 -8.73 -0.22
N SER A 167 -4.70 -7.75 -0.24
CA SER A 167 -4.92 -6.89 0.92
C SER A 167 -5.93 -7.51 1.88
N ALA A 168 -5.77 -7.19 3.16
CA ALA A 168 -6.66 -7.61 4.22
C ALA A 168 -7.10 -6.39 5.03
N TYR A 169 -8.41 -6.25 5.21
CA TYR A 169 -9.01 -5.21 6.02
C TYR A 169 -10.10 -5.81 6.90
N ASP A 170 -10.05 -5.56 8.19
CA ASP A 170 -11.10 -5.95 9.13
C ASP A 170 -12.03 -4.74 9.34
N SER A 171 -13.05 -4.64 8.50
CA SER A 171 -13.97 -3.51 8.49
C SER A 171 -14.86 -3.44 9.73
N ALA A 172 -15.17 -4.58 10.32
CA ALA A 172 -16.03 -4.70 11.50
C ALA A 172 -15.25 -4.75 12.84
N ASN A 173 -13.93 -4.66 12.79
CA ASN A 173 -13.05 -4.80 13.97
C ASN A 173 -13.30 -6.11 14.75
N LEU A 174 -13.45 -7.23 14.03
CA LEU A 174 -13.64 -8.55 14.64
C LEU A 174 -12.42 -9.06 15.39
N GLY A 175 -11.26 -8.47 15.10
CA GLY A 175 -10.00 -8.72 15.79
C GLY A 175 -9.04 -9.62 15.01
N PRO A 176 -7.74 -9.61 15.41
CA PRO A 176 -6.69 -10.30 14.69
C PRO A 176 -6.90 -11.83 14.64
N ARG A 177 -7.53 -12.39 15.66
CA ARG A 177 -7.84 -13.83 15.69
C ARG A 177 -8.87 -14.21 14.62
N ALA A 178 -9.91 -13.42 14.43
CA ALA A 178 -10.90 -13.66 13.40
C ALA A 178 -10.27 -13.57 12.00
N LEU A 179 -9.43 -12.56 11.76
CA LEU A 179 -8.71 -12.42 10.51
C LEU A 179 -7.74 -13.58 10.26
N LEU A 180 -7.00 -14.03 11.28
CA LEU A 180 -6.13 -15.20 11.18
C LEU A 180 -6.91 -16.47 10.81
N THR A 181 -8.02 -16.75 11.48
CA THR A 181 -8.88 -17.89 11.19
C THR A 181 -9.37 -17.86 9.75
N TRP A 182 -9.75 -16.67 9.26
CA TRP A 182 -10.15 -16.50 7.87
C TRP A 182 -9.01 -16.80 6.89
N ILE A 183 -7.82 -16.22 7.14
CA ILE A 183 -6.64 -16.41 6.30
C ILE A 183 -6.22 -17.90 6.25
N GLU A 184 -6.15 -18.56 7.38
CA GLU A 184 -5.76 -19.97 7.46
C GLU A 184 -6.76 -20.90 6.75
N ARG A 185 -8.03 -20.53 6.74
CA ARG A 185 -9.07 -21.33 6.09
C ARG A 185 -9.08 -21.16 4.57
N TRP A 186 -8.84 -19.93 4.07
CA TRP A 186 -9.17 -19.58 2.69
C TRP A 186 -7.97 -19.18 1.82
N LEU A 187 -6.87 -18.71 2.41
CA LEU A 187 -5.72 -18.31 1.61
C LEU A 187 -4.69 -19.43 1.48
N PRO A 188 -4.27 -19.78 0.26
CA PRO A 188 -3.12 -20.65 0.05
C PRO A 188 -1.88 -20.11 0.80
N THR A 189 -1.06 -21.00 1.34
CA THR A 189 0.08 -20.60 2.20
C THR A 189 1.14 -19.76 1.51
N HIS A 190 1.21 -19.78 0.18
CA HIS A 190 2.13 -18.98 -0.63
C HIS A 190 1.61 -17.55 -0.91
N VAL A 191 0.35 -17.25 -0.60
CA VAL A 191 -0.22 -15.91 -0.80
C VAL A 191 0.16 -15.01 0.36
N GLY A 192 0.82 -13.89 0.06
CA GLY A 192 1.16 -12.86 1.03
C GLY A 192 -0.03 -11.96 1.37
N VAL A 193 0.03 -11.36 2.55
CA VAL A 193 -1.03 -10.49 3.09
C VAL A 193 -0.49 -9.09 3.32
N LEU A 194 -1.13 -8.11 2.71
CA LEU A 194 -0.92 -6.69 2.94
C LEU A 194 -2.03 -6.21 3.88
N PHE A 195 -1.74 -6.16 5.17
CA PHE A 195 -2.71 -5.73 6.17
C PHE A 195 -2.90 -4.21 6.10
N GLN A 196 -4.11 -3.75 5.83
CA GLN A 196 -4.48 -2.34 5.88
C GLN A 196 -4.80 -1.97 7.33
N ASP A 197 -4.08 -0.99 7.84
CA ASP A 197 -4.12 -0.66 9.27
C ASP A 197 -5.43 0.00 9.75
N GLY A 198 -6.23 0.56 8.85
CA GLY A 198 -7.51 1.20 9.16
C GLY A 198 -7.40 2.46 10.02
N VAL A 199 -6.19 2.99 10.18
CA VAL A 199 -5.96 4.22 10.95
C VAL A 199 -6.40 5.45 10.15
N GLY A 200 -6.20 5.41 8.83
CA GLY A 200 -6.58 6.50 7.94
C GLY A 200 -8.07 6.78 7.91
N VAL A 201 -8.89 5.75 8.00
CA VAL A 201 -10.37 5.86 8.05
C VAL A 201 -10.90 6.01 9.50
N HIS A 202 -10.01 6.11 10.49
CA HIS A 202 -10.35 6.16 11.93
C HIS A 202 -11.08 4.89 12.44
N ALA A 203 -10.91 3.75 11.78
CA ALA A 203 -11.50 2.49 12.22
C ALA A 203 -10.81 1.95 13.48
N ARG A 204 -9.51 2.25 13.64
CA ARG A 204 -8.73 1.85 14.82
C ARG A 204 -7.54 2.78 15.05
N VAL A 205 -6.97 2.71 16.26
CA VAL A 205 -5.75 3.45 16.62
C VAL A 205 -4.50 2.64 16.24
N PRO A 206 -3.32 3.27 16.07
CA PRO A 206 -2.09 2.59 15.65
C PRO A 206 -1.66 1.42 16.56
N SER A 207 -1.88 1.53 17.88
CA SER A 207 -1.55 0.45 18.82
C SER A 207 -2.37 -0.81 18.59
N VAL A 208 -3.64 -0.67 18.23
CA VAL A 208 -4.51 -1.81 17.86
C VAL A 208 -4.05 -2.42 16.54
N ALA A 209 -3.75 -1.60 15.52
CA ALA A 209 -3.22 -2.10 14.25
C ALA A 209 -1.87 -2.84 14.43
N ARG A 210 -0.99 -2.34 15.30
CA ARG A 210 0.24 -3.03 15.68
C ARG A 210 -0.02 -4.40 16.30
N ASP A 211 -1.06 -4.55 17.12
CA ASP A 211 -1.42 -5.85 17.69
C ASP A 211 -1.85 -6.85 16.62
N TYR A 212 -2.60 -6.42 15.60
CA TYR A 212 -2.89 -7.23 14.41
C TYR A 212 -1.59 -7.70 13.74
N LEU A 213 -0.68 -6.78 13.45
CA LEU A 213 0.59 -7.10 12.79
C LEU A 213 1.41 -8.12 13.58
N ARG A 214 1.50 -7.92 14.89
CA ARG A 214 2.22 -8.83 15.78
C ARG A 214 1.65 -10.24 15.71
N GLN A 215 0.33 -10.39 15.82
CA GLN A 215 -0.33 -11.69 15.81
C GLN A 215 -0.28 -12.35 14.41
N LEU A 216 -0.55 -11.59 13.35
CA LEU A 216 -0.43 -12.07 11.96
C LEU A 216 0.98 -12.57 11.66
N SER A 217 2.00 -11.78 12.00
CA SER A 217 3.39 -12.14 11.71
C SER A 217 3.90 -13.28 12.56
N ALA A 218 3.48 -13.38 13.83
CA ALA A 218 3.82 -14.50 14.69
C ALA A 218 3.26 -15.82 14.15
N ARG A 219 2.08 -15.80 13.55
CA ARG A 219 1.40 -17.00 13.05
C ARG A 219 1.76 -17.35 11.60
N LEU A 220 1.84 -16.36 10.73
CA LEU A 220 2.04 -16.55 9.29
C LEU A 220 3.51 -16.41 8.85
N GLY A 221 4.34 -15.84 9.70
CA GLY A 221 5.71 -15.45 9.39
C GLY A 221 5.83 -14.04 8.80
N ARG A 222 6.89 -13.31 9.16
CA ARG A 222 7.12 -11.92 8.74
C ARG A 222 7.23 -11.76 7.21
N ALA A 223 7.80 -12.74 6.53
CA ALA A 223 7.94 -12.71 5.08
C ALA A 223 6.59 -12.72 4.34
N ARG A 224 5.53 -13.21 5.00
CA ARG A 224 4.19 -13.34 4.43
C ARG A 224 3.28 -12.16 4.78
N VAL A 225 3.69 -11.28 5.69
CA VAL A 225 2.84 -10.17 6.19
C VAL A 225 3.56 -8.85 6.02
N GLN A 226 2.88 -7.88 5.42
CA GLN A 226 3.30 -6.48 5.35
C GLN A 226 2.15 -5.59 5.80
N VAL A 227 2.45 -4.35 6.18
CA VAL A 227 1.43 -3.36 6.56
C VAL A 227 1.30 -2.30 5.50
N ILE A 228 0.06 -1.94 5.18
CA ILE A 228 -0.28 -0.70 4.49
C ILE A 228 -0.69 0.31 5.55
N ALA A 229 0.18 1.27 5.82
CA ALA A 229 -0.12 2.41 6.68
C ALA A 229 -0.90 3.45 5.86
N GLU A 230 -2.15 3.70 6.22
CA GLU A 230 -3.01 4.63 5.51
C GLU A 230 -2.59 6.09 5.76
N ALA A 231 -1.95 6.71 4.75
CA ALA A 231 -1.44 8.07 4.80
C ALA A 231 -2.49 9.14 4.47
N PHE A 232 -3.73 8.91 4.83
CA PHE A 232 -4.86 9.82 4.61
C PHE A 232 -5.75 9.90 5.85
N ARG A 233 -6.63 10.91 5.87
CA ARG A 233 -7.63 11.12 6.94
C ARG A 233 -8.93 11.61 6.32
N PRO A 234 -10.09 11.40 6.97
CA PRO A 234 -11.35 11.96 6.51
C PRO A 234 -11.25 13.48 6.35
N ALA A 235 -11.85 14.01 5.27
CA ALA A 235 -11.91 15.43 5.02
C ALA A 235 -13.22 16.04 5.56
N PRO A 236 -13.23 17.29 6.05
CA PRO A 236 -14.43 17.94 6.59
C PRO A 236 -15.63 18.01 5.63
N GLY A 237 -15.38 18.00 4.33
CA GLY A 237 -16.42 18.04 3.28
C GLY A 237 -16.78 16.67 2.72
N GLY A 238 -16.36 15.58 3.34
CA GLY A 238 -16.45 14.22 2.81
C GLY A 238 -15.22 13.81 2.01
N GLY A 239 -15.07 12.49 1.78
CA GLY A 239 -13.87 11.93 1.16
C GLY A 239 -12.65 11.99 2.07
N PHE A 240 -11.46 12.01 1.46
CA PHE A 240 -10.20 11.93 2.18
C PHE A 240 -9.24 13.05 1.78
N ARG A 241 -8.39 13.45 2.72
CA ARG A 241 -7.22 14.31 2.53
C ARG A 241 -5.95 13.56 2.92
N SER A 242 -4.81 14.04 2.49
CA SER A 242 -3.52 13.54 2.99
C SER A 242 -3.42 13.74 4.51
N ALA A 243 -2.87 12.76 5.21
CA ALA A 243 -2.50 12.92 6.61
C ALA A 243 -1.38 13.97 6.74
N THR A 244 -1.43 14.76 7.81
CA THR A 244 -0.30 15.63 8.17
C THR A 244 0.84 14.81 8.78
N ALA A 245 2.04 15.37 8.84
CA ALA A 245 3.17 14.72 9.50
C ALA A 245 2.84 14.39 10.98
N ALA A 246 2.17 15.30 11.69
CA ALA A 246 1.77 15.11 13.08
C ALA A 246 0.77 13.95 13.26
N GLU A 247 -0.03 13.65 12.25
CA GLU A 247 -0.97 12.53 12.28
C GLU A 247 -0.32 11.20 11.84
N PHE A 248 0.66 11.27 10.94
CA PHE A 248 1.22 10.07 10.32
C PHE A 248 2.46 9.53 11.03
N LEU A 249 3.32 10.40 11.58
CA LEU A 249 4.54 9.97 12.28
C LEU A 249 4.25 9.04 13.47
N PRO A 250 3.31 9.34 14.38
CA PRO A 250 2.98 8.42 15.48
C PRO A 250 2.45 7.06 15.01
N GLN A 251 1.74 7.05 13.86
CA GLN A 251 1.28 5.82 13.23
C GLN A 251 2.46 4.97 12.74
N LEU A 252 3.42 5.58 12.06
CA LEU A 252 4.62 4.88 11.59
C LEU A 252 5.52 4.41 12.75
N GLU A 253 5.66 5.23 13.81
CA GLU A 253 6.41 4.86 15.01
C GLU A 253 5.85 3.60 15.69
N ALA A 254 4.53 3.40 15.62
CA ALA A 254 3.91 2.18 16.12
C ALA A 254 4.36 0.92 15.37
N TYR A 255 4.87 1.07 14.13
CA TYR A 255 5.28 -0.03 13.26
C TYR A 255 6.79 -0.12 13.05
N GLN A 256 7.60 0.66 13.78
CA GLN A 256 9.05 0.73 13.55
C GLN A 256 9.82 -0.59 13.66
N ASP A 257 9.24 -1.59 14.29
CA ASP A 257 9.81 -2.93 14.46
C ASP A 257 9.49 -3.89 13.28
N TRP A 258 8.87 -3.38 12.21
CA TRP A 258 8.36 -4.15 11.07
C TRP A 258 9.10 -3.89 9.76
#